data_0fb62e9fd9f6fd2783d09e04a8b6d859
#
_entry.id   0fb62e9fd9f6fd2783d09e04a8b6d859
#
_cell.length_a   1.000
_cell.length_b   1.000
_cell.length_c   1.000
_cell.angle_alpha   90.00
_cell.angle_beta   90.00
_cell.angle_gamma   90.00
#
_symmetry.space_group_name_H-M   'P 1'
#
loop_
_entity.id
_entity.type
_entity.pdbx_description
1 polymer ?
#
loop_
_entity_poly.entity_id
_entity_poly.type
_entity_poly.pdbx_seq_one_letter_code
_entity_poly.pdbx_strand_id
1 'polypeptide(L)'
;MVNIRQHDVAAPVLDAAAEEQFAKAWGTYQKLVDNDYVFHREVYRILRGILVEDMKRPFRFLDLACGDARGVVGALEATPIAHYHGVDLSQPALDLAAQALEALDCAIELDRRDFVAAMADRPEPADLVWISLSLHHLETPHKQVIMREVLGILGDAGAMVIYEPTSREGESRAGYLARFVATNRPLWRALDAAEWAEIEDHVTRCDLPEPASIWQQLARDAGFTRVEELFKAPTDLYRMFRFRP
;
A
#
# COMPACT_ATOMS: atom_id res chain seq x y z
N MET A 1 -23.59 -0.52 3.68
CA MET A 1 -23.47 -1.57 4.72
C MET A 1 -22.07 -2.17 4.60
N VAL A 2 -21.23 -1.94 5.61
CA VAL A 2 -19.86 -2.48 5.63
C VAL A 2 -19.93 -3.98 5.93
N ASN A 3 -19.36 -4.82 5.07
CA ASN A 3 -19.29 -6.26 5.27
C ASN A 3 -17.84 -6.64 5.61
N ILE A 4 -17.58 -7.09 6.82
CA ILE A 4 -16.27 -7.56 7.26
C ILE A 4 -16.27 -9.08 7.18
N ARG A 5 -15.52 -9.66 6.25
CA ARG A 5 -15.30 -11.10 6.16
C ARG A 5 -14.16 -11.49 7.11
N GLN A 6 -14.46 -12.36 8.05
CA GLN A 6 -13.46 -13.05 8.85
C GLN A 6 -13.27 -14.45 8.24
N HIS A 7 -12.13 -14.67 7.57
CA HIS A 7 -11.71 -16.03 7.29
C HIS A 7 -11.15 -16.63 8.60
N ASP A 8 -11.61 -17.84 8.96
CA ASP A 8 -11.24 -18.58 10.16
C ASP A 8 -9.72 -18.89 10.22
N VAL A 9 -8.91 -17.88 10.35
CA VAL A 9 -7.65 -18.00 11.06
C VAL A 9 -8.01 -17.69 12.50
N ALA A 10 -7.93 -18.69 13.40
CA ALA A 10 -8.15 -18.48 14.82
C ALA A 10 -7.39 -17.22 15.23
N ALA A 11 -8.14 -16.14 15.48
CA ALA A 11 -7.53 -14.88 15.88
C ALA A 11 -6.72 -15.19 17.13
N PRO A 12 -5.41 -14.93 17.18
CA PRO A 12 -4.75 -14.88 18.46
C PRO A 12 -5.53 -13.84 19.25
N VAL A 13 -6.04 -14.22 20.42
CA VAL A 13 -6.54 -13.25 21.39
C VAL A 13 -5.33 -12.35 21.63
N LEU A 14 -5.39 -11.11 21.09
CA LEU A 14 -4.35 -10.12 21.34
C LEU A 14 -4.30 -9.98 22.85
N ASP A 15 -3.19 -10.37 23.47
CA ASP A 15 -2.98 -10.07 24.88
C ASP A 15 -2.76 -8.56 25.02
N ALA A 16 -2.89 -8.03 26.22
CA ALA A 16 -2.75 -6.60 26.48
C ALA A 16 -1.41 -6.02 25.99
N ALA A 17 -0.35 -6.84 25.93
CA ALA A 17 0.95 -6.44 25.42
C ALA A 17 0.96 -6.26 23.89
N ALA A 18 0.24 -7.12 23.17
CA ALA A 18 0.09 -6.98 21.71
C ALA A 18 -0.78 -5.78 21.35
N GLU A 19 -1.82 -5.47 22.13
CA GLU A 19 -2.64 -4.25 21.96
C GLU A 19 -1.82 -2.99 22.24
N GLU A 20 -1.01 -2.96 23.29
CA GLU A 20 -0.13 -1.81 23.59
C GLU A 20 0.93 -1.62 22.52
N GLN A 21 1.54 -2.69 22.02
CA GLN A 21 2.51 -2.63 20.93
C GLN A 21 1.89 -2.13 19.63
N PHE A 22 0.67 -2.58 19.32
CA PHE A 22 -0.07 -2.06 18.16
C PHE A 22 -0.37 -0.58 18.32
N ALA A 23 -0.92 -0.15 19.48
CA ALA A 23 -1.25 1.25 19.72
C ALA A 23 -0.03 2.17 19.58
N LYS A 24 1.14 1.69 20.01
CA LYS A 24 2.40 2.42 19.89
C LYS A 24 2.87 2.51 18.43
N ALA A 25 2.90 1.40 17.71
CA ALA A 25 3.25 1.37 16.29
C ALA A 25 2.30 2.24 15.45
N TRP A 26 1.01 2.21 15.80
CA TRP A 26 -0.02 3.04 15.19
C TRP A 26 0.21 4.55 15.45
N GLY A 27 0.55 4.94 16.68
CA GLY A 27 0.89 6.33 17.01
C GLY A 27 2.09 6.86 16.21
N THR A 28 3.11 6.03 16.03
CA THR A 28 4.27 6.34 15.19
C THR A 28 3.88 6.49 13.73
N TYR A 29 3.08 5.57 13.19
CA TYR A 29 2.56 5.64 11.81
C TYR A 29 1.72 6.92 11.59
N GLN A 30 0.84 7.27 12.52
CA GLN A 30 0.06 8.52 12.43
C GLN A 30 0.97 9.75 12.32
N LYS A 31 2.06 9.82 13.07
CA LYS A 31 3.03 10.91 12.94
C LYS A 31 3.66 10.98 11.55
N LEU A 32 3.92 9.83 10.90
CA LEU A 32 4.41 9.81 9.53
C LEU A 32 3.40 10.40 8.55
N VAL A 33 2.12 10.04 8.71
CA VAL A 33 1.02 10.52 7.87
C VAL A 33 0.75 12.01 8.11
N ASP A 34 0.58 12.44 9.36
CA ASP A 34 0.22 13.80 9.74
C ASP A 34 1.29 14.82 9.29
N ASN A 35 2.57 14.42 9.35
CA ASN A 35 3.68 15.25 8.92
C ASN A 35 4.06 15.05 7.44
N ASP A 36 3.32 14.20 6.72
CA ASP A 36 3.55 13.88 5.31
C ASP A 36 4.99 13.41 5.00
N TYR A 37 5.59 12.68 5.93
CA TYR A 37 6.99 12.27 5.84
C TYR A 37 7.28 11.28 4.70
N VAL A 38 6.25 10.58 4.25
CA VAL A 38 6.31 9.67 3.11
C VAL A 38 5.47 10.17 1.92
N PHE A 39 5.26 11.48 1.79
CA PHE A 39 4.64 12.14 0.65
C PHE A 39 3.21 11.66 0.32
N HIS A 40 2.45 11.21 1.30
CA HIS A 40 1.09 10.70 1.11
C HIS A 40 0.17 11.70 0.40
N ARG A 41 0.27 13.01 0.71
CA ARG A 41 -0.57 14.05 0.09
C ARG A 41 -0.40 14.08 -1.42
N GLU A 42 0.85 14.06 -1.89
CA GLU A 42 1.13 14.08 -3.33
C GLU A 42 0.73 12.76 -3.99
N VAL A 43 1.02 11.63 -3.36
CA VAL A 43 0.68 10.29 -3.84
C VAL A 43 -0.82 10.13 -4.01
N TYR A 44 -1.62 10.49 -3.00
CA TYR A 44 -3.08 10.40 -3.09
C TYR A 44 -3.68 11.44 -4.04
N ARG A 45 -3.04 12.61 -4.22
CA ARG A 45 -3.42 13.57 -5.26
C ARG A 45 -3.24 12.98 -6.67
N ILE A 46 -2.13 12.27 -6.91
CA ILE A 46 -1.89 11.59 -8.19
C ILE A 46 -2.88 10.45 -8.38
N LEU A 47 -3.10 9.62 -7.36
CA LEU A 47 -4.10 8.54 -7.41
C LEU A 47 -5.48 9.09 -7.75
N ARG A 48 -5.90 10.19 -7.11
CA ARG A 48 -7.16 10.88 -7.44
C ARG A 48 -7.21 11.32 -8.90
N GLY A 49 -6.11 11.86 -9.43
CA GLY A 49 -6.01 12.23 -10.86
C GLY A 49 -6.32 11.02 -11.75
N ILE A 50 -5.70 9.88 -11.49
CA ILE A 50 -5.95 8.62 -12.22
C ILE A 50 -7.44 8.22 -12.12
N LEU A 51 -8.00 8.23 -10.90
CA LEU A 51 -9.39 7.83 -10.68
C LEU A 51 -10.38 8.75 -11.42
N VAL A 52 -10.13 10.06 -11.39
CA VAL A 52 -10.99 11.04 -12.06
C VAL A 52 -10.82 10.98 -13.60
N GLU A 53 -9.62 10.74 -14.11
CA GLU A 53 -9.34 10.74 -15.55
C GLU A 53 -9.72 9.43 -16.22
N ASP A 54 -9.44 8.29 -15.60
CA ASP A 54 -9.58 6.97 -16.21
C ASP A 54 -10.90 6.27 -15.82
N MET A 55 -11.41 6.47 -14.60
CA MET A 55 -12.60 5.78 -14.09
C MET A 55 -13.87 6.61 -14.30
N LYS A 56 -14.38 6.64 -15.55
CA LYS A 56 -15.59 7.41 -15.91
C LYS A 56 -16.91 6.67 -15.69
N ARG A 57 -16.86 5.38 -15.35
CA ARG A 57 -18.01 4.51 -15.11
C ARG A 57 -17.90 3.93 -13.69
N PRO A 58 -18.97 3.36 -13.15
CA PRO A 58 -18.89 2.61 -11.89
C PRO A 58 -17.75 1.58 -11.93
N PHE A 59 -16.86 1.63 -10.93
CA PHE A 59 -15.65 0.80 -10.90
C PHE A 59 -15.47 0.09 -9.56
N ARG A 60 -14.66 -0.97 -9.57
CA ARG A 60 -14.25 -1.77 -8.41
C ARG A 60 -12.81 -1.44 -8.05
N PHE A 61 -12.58 -1.06 -6.82
CA PHE A 61 -11.27 -0.72 -6.27
C PHE A 61 -10.84 -1.79 -5.27
N LEU A 62 -9.69 -2.41 -5.50
CA LEU A 62 -9.06 -3.36 -4.58
C LEU A 62 -7.84 -2.70 -3.94
N ASP A 63 -7.83 -2.63 -2.61
CA ASP A 63 -6.80 -2.01 -1.77
C ASP A 63 -6.06 -3.10 -0.98
N LEU A 64 -4.87 -3.46 -1.43
CA LEU A 64 -4.04 -4.49 -0.81
C LEU A 64 -3.14 -3.86 0.26
N ALA A 65 -3.22 -4.39 1.50
CA ALA A 65 -2.65 -3.81 2.70
C ALA A 65 -3.22 -2.40 2.96
N CYS A 66 -4.55 -2.30 3.04
CA CYS A 66 -5.29 -1.04 3.04
C CYS A 66 -5.09 -0.20 4.32
N GLY A 67 -4.57 -0.78 5.40
CA GLY A 67 -4.42 -0.09 6.68
C GLY A 67 -5.75 0.47 7.17
N ASP A 68 -5.76 1.75 7.58
CA ASP A 68 -6.96 2.48 8.01
C ASP A 68 -7.75 3.16 6.88
N ALA A 69 -7.35 3.00 5.63
CA ALA A 69 -7.95 3.56 4.43
C ALA A 69 -8.13 5.10 4.40
N ARG A 70 -7.75 5.85 5.45
CA ARG A 70 -7.99 7.31 5.52
C ARG A 70 -7.39 8.09 4.35
N GLY A 71 -6.20 7.69 3.91
CA GLY A 71 -5.54 8.36 2.78
C GLY A 71 -6.25 8.12 1.46
N VAL A 72 -6.72 6.90 1.21
CA VAL A 72 -7.37 6.53 -0.05
C VAL A 72 -8.80 7.08 -0.14
N VAL A 73 -9.52 7.23 0.98
CA VAL A 73 -10.87 7.81 1.00
C VAL A 73 -10.92 9.15 0.30
N GLY A 74 -10.00 10.08 0.63
CA GLY A 74 -9.94 11.38 -0.03
C GLY A 74 -9.66 11.32 -1.54
N ALA A 75 -8.97 10.27 -2.01
CA ALA A 75 -8.78 10.05 -3.44
C ALA A 75 -10.05 9.51 -4.13
N LEU A 76 -10.86 8.73 -3.42
CA LEU A 76 -12.08 8.08 -3.92
C LEU A 76 -13.34 8.96 -3.85
N GLU A 77 -13.37 9.96 -2.95
CA GLU A 77 -14.52 10.86 -2.81
C GLU A 77 -14.92 11.49 -4.14
N ALA A 78 -16.24 11.54 -4.38
CA ALA A 78 -16.85 12.08 -5.60
C ALA A 78 -16.36 11.43 -6.91
N THR A 79 -15.84 10.21 -6.85
CA THR A 79 -15.60 9.35 -8.00
C THR A 79 -16.78 8.38 -8.17
N PRO A 80 -16.98 7.77 -9.34
CA PRO A 80 -18.04 6.78 -9.52
C PRO A 80 -17.64 5.38 -8.96
N ILE A 81 -16.98 5.34 -7.79
CA ILE A 81 -16.67 4.07 -7.15
C ILE A 81 -17.97 3.31 -6.82
N ALA A 82 -18.04 2.04 -7.21
CA ALA A 82 -19.18 1.17 -6.93
C ALA A 82 -18.87 0.14 -5.83
N HIS A 83 -17.62 -0.28 -5.73
CA HIS A 83 -17.19 -1.28 -4.76
C HIS A 83 -15.76 -1.02 -4.30
N TYR A 84 -15.57 -0.92 -3.00
CA TYR A 84 -14.27 -0.90 -2.34
C TYR A 84 -14.04 -2.25 -1.66
N HIS A 85 -12.91 -2.89 -1.96
CA HIS A 85 -12.46 -4.09 -1.28
C HIS A 85 -11.10 -3.82 -0.65
N GLY A 86 -11.03 -3.76 0.68
CA GLY A 86 -9.80 -3.59 1.45
C GLY A 86 -9.34 -4.90 2.08
N VAL A 87 -8.07 -5.19 1.96
CA VAL A 87 -7.42 -6.37 2.56
C VAL A 87 -6.31 -5.92 3.49
N ASP A 88 -6.34 -6.34 4.76
CA ASP A 88 -5.26 -6.07 5.72
C ASP A 88 -5.16 -7.17 6.78
N LEU A 89 -3.98 -7.35 7.37
CA LEU A 89 -3.74 -8.30 8.46
C LEU A 89 -4.28 -7.80 9.80
N SER A 90 -4.30 -6.49 9.98
CA SER A 90 -4.57 -5.81 11.25
C SER A 90 -6.06 -5.56 11.45
N GLN A 91 -6.72 -6.29 12.36
CA GLN A 91 -8.11 -6.02 12.72
C GLN A 91 -8.30 -4.57 13.23
N PRO A 92 -7.46 -4.03 14.12
CA PRO A 92 -7.61 -2.64 14.54
C PRO A 92 -7.49 -1.62 13.40
N ALA A 93 -6.66 -1.88 12.38
CA ALA A 93 -6.59 -1.02 11.20
C ALA A 93 -7.89 -1.11 10.38
N LEU A 94 -8.43 -2.32 10.18
CA LEU A 94 -9.71 -2.53 9.49
C LEU A 94 -10.89 -1.89 10.21
N ASP A 95 -10.90 -1.87 11.54
CA ASP A 95 -11.93 -1.20 12.32
C ASP A 95 -11.90 0.33 12.10
N LEU A 96 -10.73 0.91 11.95
CA LEU A 96 -10.55 2.31 11.57
C LEU A 96 -10.91 2.56 10.10
N ALA A 97 -10.52 1.63 9.20
CA ALA A 97 -10.89 1.70 7.79
C ALA A 97 -12.41 1.68 7.61
N ALA A 98 -13.13 0.83 8.35
CA ALA A 98 -14.59 0.77 8.33
C ALA A 98 -15.22 2.13 8.63
N GLN A 99 -14.69 2.84 9.63
CA GLN A 99 -15.17 4.19 10.00
C GLN A 99 -14.83 5.22 8.91
N ALA A 100 -13.60 5.20 8.39
CA ALA A 100 -13.16 6.14 7.36
C ALA A 100 -13.98 5.99 6.06
N LEU A 101 -14.26 4.74 5.67
CA LEU A 101 -14.97 4.40 4.44
C LEU A 101 -16.48 4.72 4.48
N GLU A 102 -17.06 5.02 5.65
CA GLU A 102 -18.45 5.50 5.76
C GLU A 102 -18.71 6.78 4.94
N ALA A 103 -17.66 7.54 4.63
CA ALA A 103 -17.75 8.72 3.78
C ALA A 103 -18.03 8.41 2.30
N LEU A 104 -17.86 7.16 1.87
CA LEU A 104 -18.07 6.74 0.47
C LEU A 104 -19.46 6.12 0.28
N ASP A 105 -20.14 6.53 -0.80
CA ASP A 105 -21.42 5.95 -1.20
C ASP A 105 -21.18 4.77 -2.17
N CYS A 106 -20.66 3.65 -1.64
CA CYS A 106 -20.38 2.44 -2.40
C CYS A 106 -20.55 1.18 -1.53
N ALA A 107 -20.51 0.00 -2.16
CA ALA A 107 -20.39 -1.25 -1.43
C ALA A 107 -18.97 -1.37 -0.85
N ILE A 108 -18.86 -1.74 0.43
CA ILE A 108 -17.59 -1.86 1.14
C ILE A 108 -17.45 -3.29 1.64
N GLU A 109 -16.31 -3.88 1.29
CA GLU A 109 -15.87 -5.18 1.76
C GLU A 109 -14.49 -5.02 2.41
N LEU A 110 -14.34 -5.51 3.64
CA LEU A 110 -13.06 -5.55 4.36
C LEU A 110 -12.74 -6.98 4.72
N ASP A 111 -11.54 -7.42 4.37
CA ASP A 111 -11.09 -8.79 4.51
C ASP A 111 -9.83 -8.84 5.38
N ARG A 112 -9.96 -9.48 6.57
CA ARG A 112 -8.83 -9.66 7.46
C ARG A 112 -8.00 -10.86 7.03
N ARG A 113 -6.97 -10.62 6.25
CA ARG A 113 -6.05 -11.67 5.79
C ARG A 113 -4.77 -11.09 5.19
N ASP A 114 -3.79 -11.93 5.00
CA ASP A 114 -2.60 -11.61 4.22
C ASP A 114 -2.96 -11.37 2.75
N PHE A 115 -2.45 -10.29 2.14
CA PHE A 115 -2.77 -9.95 0.76
C PHE A 115 -2.23 -10.98 -0.25
N VAL A 116 -1.15 -11.70 0.07
CA VAL A 116 -0.65 -12.80 -0.78
C VAL A 116 -1.66 -13.93 -0.80
N ALA A 117 -2.21 -14.30 0.36
CA ALA A 117 -3.26 -15.31 0.45
C ALA A 117 -4.56 -14.83 -0.22
N ALA A 118 -4.90 -13.53 -0.10
CA ALA A 118 -6.07 -12.96 -0.76
C ALA A 118 -5.96 -13.07 -2.29
N MET A 119 -4.79 -12.75 -2.84
CA MET A 119 -4.55 -12.84 -4.28
C MET A 119 -4.54 -14.28 -4.78
N ALA A 120 -3.97 -15.23 -4.02
CA ALA A 120 -3.96 -16.66 -4.38
C ALA A 120 -5.38 -17.26 -4.53
N ASP A 121 -6.36 -16.76 -3.79
CA ASP A 121 -7.76 -17.18 -3.88
C ASP A 121 -8.53 -16.51 -5.03
N ARG A 122 -7.86 -15.72 -5.85
CA ARG A 122 -8.42 -14.99 -7.00
C ARG A 122 -9.67 -14.19 -6.63
N PRO A 123 -9.50 -13.01 -6.02
CA PRO A 123 -10.64 -12.14 -5.70
C PRO A 123 -11.42 -11.75 -6.95
N GLU A 124 -12.62 -11.19 -6.75
CA GLU A 124 -13.45 -10.67 -7.83
C GLU A 124 -12.66 -9.69 -8.72
N PRO A 125 -12.96 -9.60 -10.04
CA PRO A 125 -12.29 -8.66 -10.93
C PRO A 125 -12.30 -7.24 -10.39
N ALA A 126 -11.22 -6.52 -10.61
CA ALA A 126 -11.04 -5.12 -10.21
C ALA A 126 -10.70 -4.23 -11.42
N ASP A 127 -11.10 -2.97 -11.35
CA ASP A 127 -10.73 -1.97 -12.35
C ASP A 127 -9.45 -1.25 -11.96
N LEU A 128 -9.22 -1.09 -10.64
CA LEU A 128 -7.97 -0.58 -10.10
C LEU A 128 -7.56 -1.39 -8.87
N VAL A 129 -6.30 -1.83 -8.87
CA VAL A 129 -5.64 -2.43 -7.71
C VAL A 129 -4.60 -1.45 -7.19
N TRP A 130 -4.71 -1.11 -5.93
CA TRP A 130 -3.79 -0.25 -5.21
C TRP A 130 -3.02 -1.04 -4.16
N ILE A 131 -1.71 -0.80 -4.05
CA ILE A 131 -0.88 -1.26 -2.95
C ILE A 131 0.17 -0.20 -2.65
N SER A 132 0.33 0.14 -1.39
CA SER A 132 1.23 1.20 -0.95
C SER A 132 2.02 0.78 0.26
N LEU A 133 3.33 0.97 0.21
CA LEU A 133 4.27 0.73 1.31
C LEU A 133 4.13 -0.68 1.92
N SER A 134 3.92 -1.70 1.08
CA SER A 134 3.68 -3.07 1.53
C SER A 134 4.30 -4.15 0.63
N LEU A 135 4.31 -3.94 -0.69
CA LEU A 135 4.83 -4.94 -1.63
C LEU A 135 6.34 -5.17 -1.48
N HIS A 136 7.06 -4.16 -0.99
CA HIS A 136 8.49 -4.23 -0.72
C HIS A 136 8.88 -5.20 0.41
N HIS A 137 7.95 -5.65 1.23
CA HIS A 137 8.21 -6.69 2.25
C HIS A 137 8.38 -8.09 1.65
N LEU A 138 7.94 -8.30 0.41
CA LEU A 138 8.12 -9.57 -0.27
C LEU A 138 9.51 -9.67 -0.92
N GLU A 139 10.02 -10.89 -1.05
CA GLU A 139 11.17 -11.15 -1.91
C GLU A 139 10.81 -10.92 -3.38
N THR A 140 11.79 -10.58 -4.21
CA THR A 140 11.63 -10.24 -5.64
C THR A 140 10.78 -11.23 -6.44
N PRO A 141 10.95 -12.58 -6.31
CA PRO A 141 10.09 -13.52 -7.03
C PRO A 141 8.62 -13.46 -6.59
N HIS A 142 8.35 -13.22 -5.30
CA HIS A 142 6.99 -13.13 -4.78
C HIS A 142 6.28 -11.85 -5.24
N LYS A 143 7.01 -10.71 -5.33
CA LYS A 143 6.50 -9.48 -5.95
C LYS A 143 5.99 -9.74 -7.38
N GLN A 144 6.77 -10.49 -8.17
CA GLN A 144 6.38 -10.85 -9.54
C GLN A 144 5.13 -11.73 -9.58
N VAL A 145 5.00 -12.68 -8.64
CA VAL A 145 3.79 -13.52 -8.54
C VAL A 145 2.57 -12.65 -8.27
N ILE A 146 2.62 -11.75 -7.28
CA ILE A 146 1.51 -10.84 -6.97
C ILE A 146 1.16 -9.97 -8.19
N MET A 147 2.14 -9.40 -8.87
CA MET A 147 1.87 -8.59 -10.08
C MET A 147 1.16 -9.40 -11.18
N ARG A 148 1.51 -10.67 -11.35
CA ARG A 148 0.86 -11.57 -12.32
C ARG A 148 -0.56 -11.93 -11.91
N GLU A 149 -0.79 -12.19 -10.63
CA GLU A 149 -2.13 -12.47 -10.09
C GLU A 149 -3.04 -11.25 -10.21
N VAL A 150 -2.51 -10.05 -9.92
CA VAL A 150 -3.23 -8.78 -10.13
C VAL A 150 -3.58 -8.60 -11.61
N LEU A 151 -2.65 -8.83 -12.54
CA LEU A 151 -2.96 -8.77 -13.96
C LEU A 151 -4.10 -9.71 -14.36
N GLY A 152 -4.17 -10.90 -13.72
CA GLY A 152 -5.19 -11.91 -13.98
C GLY A 152 -6.62 -11.52 -13.55
N ILE A 153 -6.78 -10.50 -12.71
CA ILE A 153 -8.08 -9.97 -12.26
C ILE A 153 -8.41 -8.59 -12.81
N LEU A 154 -7.48 -7.94 -13.50
CA LEU A 154 -7.72 -6.66 -14.18
C LEU A 154 -8.43 -6.88 -15.53
N GLY A 155 -9.40 -6.03 -15.84
CA GLY A 155 -9.92 -5.91 -17.20
C GLY A 155 -8.95 -5.13 -18.10
N ASP A 156 -9.20 -5.16 -19.42
CA ASP A 156 -8.33 -4.51 -20.45
C ASP A 156 -8.06 -3.02 -20.19
N ALA A 157 -8.98 -2.32 -19.55
CA ALA A 157 -8.84 -0.91 -19.16
C ALA A 157 -8.37 -0.71 -17.73
N GLY A 158 -8.11 -1.78 -17.00
CA GLY A 158 -7.72 -1.74 -15.60
C GLY A 158 -6.28 -1.29 -15.38
N ALA A 159 -5.94 -1.03 -14.13
CA ALA A 159 -4.59 -0.66 -13.74
C ALA A 159 -4.20 -1.20 -12.37
N MET A 160 -2.94 -1.59 -12.22
CA MET A 160 -2.27 -1.72 -10.94
C MET A 160 -1.46 -0.45 -10.67
N VAL A 161 -1.63 0.12 -9.48
CA VAL A 161 -0.85 1.29 -9.05
C VAL A 161 -0.16 0.94 -7.75
N ILE A 162 1.16 1.15 -7.72
CA ILE A 162 1.96 0.92 -6.51
C ILE A 162 2.68 2.18 -6.07
N TYR A 163 2.89 2.33 -4.77
CA TYR A 163 3.77 3.33 -4.19
C TYR A 163 4.70 2.67 -3.18
N GLU A 164 6.01 2.60 -3.51
CA GLU A 164 6.94 1.73 -2.78
C GLU A 164 8.29 2.39 -2.52
N PRO A 165 8.97 1.99 -1.43
CA PRO A 165 10.39 2.24 -1.23
C PRO A 165 11.19 1.76 -2.43
N THR A 166 12.16 2.59 -2.86
CA THR A 166 12.93 2.33 -4.08
C THR A 166 14.40 2.60 -3.83
N SER A 167 15.24 1.59 -4.07
CA SER A 167 16.69 1.74 -4.05
C SER A 167 17.19 2.40 -5.33
N ARG A 168 18.44 2.90 -5.32
CA ARG A 168 19.12 3.37 -6.53
C ARG A 168 19.62 2.20 -7.35
N GLU A 169 19.83 2.44 -8.63
CA GLU A 169 20.44 1.44 -9.50
C GLU A 169 21.83 1.04 -8.97
N GLY A 170 22.03 -0.27 -8.80
CA GLY A 170 23.26 -0.83 -8.25
C GLY A 170 23.51 -0.59 -6.76
N GLU A 171 22.56 0.03 -6.04
CA GLU A 171 22.65 0.23 -4.60
C GLU A 171 22.40 -1.08 -3.87
N SER A 172 23.31 -1.45 -2.95
CA SER A 172 23.05 -2.58 -2.07
C SER A 172 21.97 -2.26 -1.05
N ARG A 173 21.31 -3.29 -0.49
CA ARG A 173 20.34 -3.11 0.60
C ARG A 173 20.95 -2.34 1.78
N ALA A 174 22.19 -2.64 2.17
CA ALA A 174 22.87 -1.91 3.24
C ALA A 174 23.09 -0.42 2.88
N GLY A 175 23.40 -0.12 1.61
CA GLY A 175 23.51 1.24 1.09
C GLY A 175 22.18 1.99 1.16
N TYR A 176 21.09 1.34 0.74
CA TYR A 176 19.74 1.89 0.87
C TYR A 176 19.37 2.21 2.33
N LEU A 177 19.59 1.27 3.25
CA LEU A 177 19.30 1.46 4.68
C LEU A 177 20.10 2.64 5.28
N ALA A 178 21.39 2.72 4.96
CA ALA A 178 22.22 3.85 5.39
C ALA A 178 21.70 5.19 4.84
N ARG A 179 21.30 5.22 3.56
CA ARG A 179 20.71 6.40 2.91
C ARG A 179 19.35 6.75 3.49
N PHE A 180 18.50 5.76 3.77
CA PHE A 180 17.20 5.95 4.42
C PHE A 180 17.36 6.67 5.75
N VAL A 181 18.24 6.18 6.61
CA VAL A 181 18.51 6.78 7.94
C VAL A 181 19.10 8.19 7.78
N ALA A 182 20.13 8.34 6.96
CA ALA A 182 20.81 9.64 6.76
C ALA A 182 19.88 10.71 6.21
N THR A 183 18.91 10.31 5.34
CA THR A 183 17.97 11.25 4.72
C THR A 183 16.82 11.60 5.66
N ASN A 184 16.20 10.60 6.30
CA ASN A 184 14.94 10.81 7.00
C ASN A 184 15.12 11.27 8.45
N ARG A 185 16.15 10.80 9.16
CA ARG A 185 16.35 11.13 10.56
C ARG A 185 16.40 12.63 10.86
N PRO A 186 17.07 13.48 10.07
CA PRO A 186 17.06 14.93 10.27
C PRO A 186 15.73 15.60 9.87
N LEU A 187 14.91 14.94 9.04
CA LEU A 187 13.65 15.47 8.52
C LEU A 187 12.46 15.10 9.39
N TRP A 188 12.42 13.87 9.93
CA TRP A 188 11.29 13.32 10.67
C TRP A 188 11.31 13.73 12.15
N ARG A 189 11.23 15.03 12.40
CA ARG A 189 11.42 15.67 13.71
C ARG A 189 10.30 15.43 14.71
N ALA A 190 9.14 14.96 14.27
CA ALA A 190 8.01 14.63 15.14
C ALA A 190 8.23 13.29 15.89
N LEU A 191 9.20 12.50 15.46
CA LEU A 191 9.53 11.22 16.10
C LEU A 191 10.54 11.43 17.22
N ASP A 192 10.29 10.76 18.34
CA ASP A 192 11.27 10.64 19.41
C ASP A 192 12.32 9.56 19.10
N ALA A 193 13.29 9.39 20.01
CA ALA A 193 14.39 8.44 19.82
C ALA A 193 13.93 6.98 19.83
N ALA A 194 12.89 6.65 20.59
CA ALA A 194 12.36 5.29 20.68
C ALA A 194 11.54 4.92 19.45
N GLU A 195 10.68 5.82 18.99
CA GLU A 195 9.91 5.67 17.74
C GLU A 195 10.83 5.55 16.53
N TRP A 196 11.90 6.36 16.49
CA TRP A 196 12.90 6.26 15.44
C TRP A 196 13.62 4.91 15.43
N ALA A 197 14.00 4.41 16.63
CA ALA A 197 14.66 3.12 16.74
C ALA A 197 13.76 1.95 16.27
N GLU A 198 12.44 2.04 16.50
CA GLU A 198 11.45 1.07 16.02
C GLU A 198 11.33 1.08 14.48
N ILE A 199 11.29 2.26 13.87
CA ILE A 199 11.28 2.38 12.41
C ILE A 199 12.57 1.82 11.81
N GLU A 200 13.73 2.18 12.36
CA GLU A 200 15.03 1.72 11.88
C GLU A 200 15.15 0.19 11.99
N ASP A 201 14.69 -0.40 13.08
CA ASP A 201 14.64 -1.84 13.28
C ASP A 201 13.69 -2.52 12.28
N HIS A 202 12.48 -1.97 12.07
CA HIS A 202 11.51 -2.48 11.10
C HIS A 202 12.08 -2.46 9.67
N VAL A 203 12.56 -1.30 9.21
CA VAL A 203 13.13 -1.13 7.86
C VAL A 203 14.33 -2.06 7.66
N THR A 204 15.16 -2.22 8.71
CA THR A 204 16.32 -3.11 8.66
C THR A 204 15.94 -4.59 8.55
N ARG A 205 14.87 -5.01 9.18
CA ARG A 205 14.44 -6.43 9.15
C ARG A 205 13.54 -6.76 7.97
N CYS A 206 12.64 -5.86 7.59
CA CYS A 206 11.52 -6.18 6.73
C CYS A 206 11.62 -5.60 5.31
N ASP A 207 12.32 -4.47 5.09
CA ASP A 207 12.30 -3.82 3.79
C ASP A 207 13.27 -4.47 2.79
N LEU A 208 12.74 -4.79 1.63
CA LEU A 208 13.44 -5.31 0.46
C LEU A 208 13.16 -4.40 -0.75
N PRO A 209 13.65 -3.16 -0.75
CA PRO A 209 13.38 -2.21 -1.82
C PRO A 209 14.06 -2.61 -3.12
N GLU A 210 13.35 -2.46 -4.22
CA GLU A 210 13.90 -2.66 -5.55
C GLU A 210 14.29 -1.32 -6.20
N PRO A 211 15.27 -1.28 -7.10
CA PRO A 211 15.47 -0.11 -7.96
C PRO A 211 14.32 0.03 -8.97
N ALA A 212 14.16 1.24 -9.51
CA ALA A 212 13.07 1.55 -10.43
C ALA A 212 13.07 0.62 -11.66
N SER A 213 14.24 0.28 -12.20
CA SER A 213 14.37 -0.64 -13.32
C SER A 213 13.81 -2.04 -13.00
N ILE A 214 14.02 -2.54 -11.79
CA ILE A 214 13.51 -3.84 -11.36
C ILE A 214 12.00 -3.80 -11.15
N TRP A 215 11.44 -2.76 -10.50
CA TRP A 215 9.98 -2.60 -10.41
C TRP A 215 9.31 -2.64 -11.79
N GLN A 216 9.89 -1.92 -12.75
CA GLN A 216 9.39 -1.91 -14.13
C GLN A 216 9.57 -3.25 -14.84
N GLN A 217 10.70 -3.94 -14.60
CA GLN A 217 10.97 -5.25 -15.21
C GLN A 217 10.00 -6.31 -14.66
N LEU A 218 9.77 -6.34 -13.34
CA LEU A 218 8.82 -7.25 -12.70
C LEU A 218 7.40 -7.11 -13.30
N ALA A 219 6.97 -5.87 -13.56
CA ALA A 219 5.67 -5.62 -14.20
C ALA A 219 5.64 -6.17 -15.64
N ARG A 220 6.69 -5.93 -16.45
CA ARG A 220 6.77 -6.49 -17.81
C ARG A 220 6.80 -8.02 -17.80
N ASP A 221 7.57 -8.61 -16.90
CA ASP A 221 7.68 -10.08 -16.78
C ASP A 221 6.39 -10.72 -16.24
N ALA A 222 5.58 -9.95 -15.52
CA ALA A 222 4.23 -10.35 -15.14
C ALA A 222 3.23 -10.30 -16.30
N GLY A 223 3.53 -9.53 -17.37
CA GLY A 223 2.71 -9.42 -18.58
C GLY A 223 2.08 -8.03 -18.81
N PHE A 224 2.36 -7.04 -17.95
CA PHE A 224 1.88 -5.67 -18.19
C PHE A 224 2.58 -5.06 -19.40
N THR A 225 1.80 -4.45 -20.31
CA THR A 225 2.32 -3.87 -21.57
C THR A 225 2.67 -2.39 -21.44
N ARG A 226 2.04 -1.68 -20.49
CA ARG A 226 2.29 -0.27 -20.19
C ARG A 226 2.81 -0.11 -18.78
N VAL A 227 3.98 0.49 -18.66
CA VAL A 227 4.71 0.67 -17.39
C VAL A 227 5.11 2.14 -17.30
N GLU A 228 4.58 2.84 -16.31
CA GLU A 228 4.75 4.28 -16.15
C GLU A 228 5.23 4.61 -14.74
N GLU A 229 6.28 5.43 -14.61
CA GLU A 229 6.65 6.07 -13.35
C GLU A 229 5.87 7.38 -13.23
N LEU A 230 5.02 7.49 -12.22
CA LEU A 230 4.12 8.63 -12.02
C LEU A 230 4.69 9.68 -11.08
N PHE A 231 5.50 9.24 -10.13
CA PHE A 231 6.09 10.10 -9.11
C PHE A 231 7.41 9.53 -8.60
N LYS A 232 8.34 10.43 -8.39
CA LYS A 232 9.59 10.21 -7.69
C LYS A 232 9.65 11.16 -6.50
N ALA A 233 9.73 10.62 -5.29
CA ALA A 233 9.84 11.43 -4.10
C ALA A 233 11.12 12.30 -4.12
N PRO A 234 11.10 13.55 -3.61
CA PRO A 234 12.26 14.42 -3.54
C PRO A 234 13.44 13.81 -2.78
N THR A 235 13.19 12.91 -1.84
CA THR A 235 14.20 12.16 -1.09
C THR A 235 14.88 11.06 -1.90
N ASP A 236 14.37 10.74 -3.09
CA ASP A 236 14.82 9.61 -3.91
C ASP A 236 14.72 8.24 -3.19
N LEU A 237 13.78 8.15 -2.21
CA LEU A 237 13.54 6.93 -1.44
C LEU A 237 12.26 6.19 -1.82
N TYR A 238 11.34 6.86 -2.51
CA TYR A 238 10.04 6.31 -2.85
C TYR A 238 9.66 6.64 -4.29
N ARG A 239 8.92 5.75 -4.95
CA ARG A 239 8.36 5.97 -6.28
C ARG A 239 6.97 5.40 -6.40
N MET A 240 6.16 6.04 -7.26
CA MET A 240 4.83 5.57 -7.65
C MET A 240 4.87 5.11 -9.10
N PHE A 241 4.31 3.93 -9.34
CA PHE A 241 4.21 3.37 -10.69
C PHE A 241 2.77 3.00 -11.00
N ARG A 242 2.44 3.04 -12.30
CA ARG A 242 1.21 2.51 -12.86
C ARG A 242 1.53 1.47 -13.92
N PHE A 243 0.85 0.33 -13.82
CA PHE A 243 0.98 -0.79 -14.74
C PHE A 243 -0.38 -1.10 -15.35
N ARG A 244 -0.44 -1.28 -16.67
CA ARG A 244 -1.67 -1.61 -17.41
C ARG A 244 -1.46 -2.85 -18.28
N PRO A 245 -2.53 -3.67 -18.49
CA PRO A 245 -2.53 -4.81 -19.39
C PRO A 245 -2.09 -4.47 -20.81
#